data_56e42abe59a956233972ea01356fac78
#
_entry.id   56e42abe59a956233972ea01356fac78
#
_cell.length_a   1.000
_cell.length_b   1.000
_cell.length_c   1.000
_cell.angle_alpha   90.00
_cell.angle_beta   90.00
_cell.angle_gamma   90.00
#
_symmetry.space_group_name_H-M   'P 1'
#
loop_
_entity.id
_entity.type
_entity.pdbx_description
1 polymer ?
#
loop_
_entity_poly.entity_id
_entity_poly.type
_entity_poly.pdbx_seq_one_letter_code
_entity_poly.pdbx_strand_id
1 'polypeptide(L)'
;LEIIPQQPVTVESTRKNLKFAIAVELEEIDRKYPQVLEQIKPENHAQAIEYVRYAWESEKQHRELLKRIQSGTGIFFGLLTKRIEGNPYQYFVCHNCGSTLTEIPASACPVCGGPSAKYKEVTLDFDDDVADGKNPDDA
;
A
#
# COMPACT_ATOMS: atom_id res chain seq x y z
N LEU A 1 8.69 11.51 23.56
CA LEU A 1 7.89 11.05 22.43
C LEU A 1 6.95 12.20 22.07
N GLU A 2 7.29 12.97 21.04
CA GLU A 2 6.36 13.94 20.45
C GLU A 2 5.21 13.16 19.81
N ILE A 3 3.99 13.43 20.25
CA ILE A 3 2.78 12.91 19.62
C ILE A 3 2.63 13.67 18.31
N ILE A 4 2.89 13.00 17.18
CA ILE A 4 2.63 13.55 15.86
C ILE A 4 1.11 13.80 15.78
N PRO A 5 0.65 15.05 15.57
CA PRO A 5 -0.76 15.33 15.44
C PRO A 5 -1.34 14.52 14.29
N GLN A 6 -2.38 13.73 14.56
CA GLN A 6 -3.10 13.04 13.51
C GLN A 6 -3.73 14.10 12.60
N GLN A 7 -3.31 14.12 11.34
CA GLN A 7 -3.98 14.96 10.34
C GLN A 7 -5.38 14.42 10.10
N PRO A 8 -6.40 15.29 9.98
CA PRO A 8 -7.74 14.85 9.69
C PRO A 8 -7.77 14.08 8.36
N VAL A 9 -8.32 12.86 8.41
CA VAL A 9 -8.49 12.05 7.21
C VAL A 9 -9.63 12.66 6.39
N THR A 10 -9.31 13.20 5.22
CA THR A 10 -10.31 13.69 4.27
C THR A 10 -10.69 12.57 3.32
N VAL A 11 -11.93 12.10 3.40
CA VAL A 11 -12.46 11.09 2.47
C VAL A 11 -12.97 11.80 1.23
N GLU A 12 -12.36 11.49 0.09
CA GLU A 12 -12.69 12.04 -1.23
C GLU A 12 -13.17 10.90 -2.16
N SER A 13 -13.42 11.19 -3.42
CA SER A 13 -13.71 10.15 -4.41
C SER A 13 -12.53 9.18 -4.55
N THR A 14 -12.81 7.91 -4.84
CA THR A 14 -11.78 6.86 -5.04
C THR A 14 -10.64 7.31 -5.97
N ARG A 15 -10.99 8.03 -7.05
CA ARG A 15 -10.01 8.57 -8.00
C ARG A 15 -9.07 9.61 -7.35
N LYS A 16 -9.60 10.50 -6.52
CA LYS A 16 -8.80 11.49 -5.80
C LYS A 16 -7.93 10.83 -4.74
N ASN A 17 -8.49 9.87 -4.00
CA ASN A 17 -7.76 9.13 -2.97
C ASN A 17 -6.61 8.32 -3.58
N LEU A 18 -6.81 7.64 -4.71
CA LEU A 18 -5.75 6.93 -5.43
C LEU A 18 -4.65 7.89 -5.93
N LYS A 19 -5.05 9.05 -6.46
CA LYS A 19 -4.08 10.06 -6.91
C LYS A 19 -3.23 10.57 -5.74
N PHE A 20 -3.87 10.81 -4.59
CA PHE A 20 -3.18 11.23 -3.39
C PHE A 20 -2.23 10.14 -2.88
N ALA A 21 -2.68 8.88 -2.77
CA ALA A 21 -1.85 7.77 -2.36
C ALA A 21 -0.59 7.62 -3.25
N ILE A 22 -0.76 7.66 -4.58
CA ILE A 22 0.38 7.61 -5.51
C ILE A 22 1.36 8.78 -5.28
N ALA A 23 0.86 9.98 -4.99
CA ALA A 23 1.73 11.13 -4.72
C ALA A 23 2.53 10.95 -3.42
N VAL A 24 1.93 10.36 -2.38
CA VAL A 24 2.61 10.02 -1.12
C VAL A 24 3.73 9.00 -1.38
N GLU A 25 3.43 7.91 -2.09
CA GLU A 25 4.43 6.90 -2.46
C GLU A 25 5.61 7.50 -3.23
N LEU A 26 5.33 8.42 -4.18
CA LEU A 26 6.38 9.10 -4.94
C LEU A 26 7.27 9.94 -4.03
N GLU A 27 6.69 10.70 -3.12
CA GLU A 27 7.46 11.51 -2.16
C GLU A 27 8.34 10.64 -1.26
N GLU A 28 7.82 9.51 -0.81
CA GLU A 28 8.57 8.56 0.01
C GLU A 28 9.72 7.93 -0.76
N ILE A 29 9.46 7.44 -1.96
CA ILE A 29 10.46 6.79 -2.80
C ILE A 29 11.56 7.76 -3.23
N ASP A 30 11.19 8.97 -3.67
CA ASP A 30 12.14 9.90 -4.30
C ASP A 30 12.89 10.76 -3.27
N ARG A 31 12.30 10.99 -2.09
CA ARG A 31 12.85 11.91 -1.10
C ARG A 31 13.07 11.30 0.28
N LYS A 32 12.03 10.75 0.91
CA LYS A 32 12.10 10.35 2.33
C LYS A 32 13.06 9.19 2.56
N TYR A 33 12.91 8.07 1.84
CA TYR A 33 13.79 6.91 2.02
C TYR A 33 15.26 7.21 1.70
N PRO A 34 15.61 7.92 0.60
CA PRO A 34 16.98 8.36 0.37
C PRO A 34 17.54 9.22 1.52
N GLN A 35 16.75 10.17 2.05
CA GLN A 35 17.18 11.00 3.18
C GLN A 35 17.42 10.19 4.46
N VAL A 36 16.52 9.26 4.79
CA VAL A 36 16.68 8.38 5.96
C VAL A 36 17.94 7.54 5.81
N LEU A 37 18.20 6.97 4.63
CA LEU A 37 19.41 6.19 4.39
C LEU A 37 20.68 7.01 4.58
N GLU A 38 20.74 8.26 4.11
CA GLU A 38 21.89 9.14 4.32
C GLU A 38 22.05 9.50 5.80
N GLN A 39 20.96 9.69 6.56
CA GLN A 39 21.01 10.01 7.99
C GLN A 39 21.50 8.85 8.84
N ILE A 40 21.10 7.61 8.55
CA ILE A 40 21.50 6.43 9.35
C ILE A 40 22.85 5.82 8.92
N LYS A 41 23.35 6.17 7.75
CA LYS A 41 24.61 5.64 7.21
C LYS A 41 25.82 5.88 8.13
N PRO A 42 25.99 7.06 8.76
CA PRO A 42 27.11 7.30 9.70
C PRO A 42 27.07 6.41 10.95
N GLU A 43 25.90 5.92 11.36
CA GLU A 43 25.75 5.03 12.50
C GLU A 43 26.29 3.62 12.24
N ASN A 44 26.58 3.30 10.99
CA ASN A 44 27.16 2.05 10.53
C ASN A 44 26.40 0.78 11.01
N HIS A 45 25.09 0.90 11.18
CA HIS A 45 24.22 -0.20 11.61
C HIS A 45 23.66 -0.94 10.39
N ALA A 46 24.39 -1.96 9.91
CA ALA A 46 24.10 -2.68 8.68
C ALA A 46 22.64 -3.18 8.59
N GLN A 47 22.12 -3.77 9.67
CA GLN A 47 20.77 -4.31 9.72
C GLN A 47 19.70 -3.21 9.59
N ALA A 48 19.87 -2.05 10.22
CA ALA A 48 18.95 -0.93 10.08
C ALA A 48 18.92 -0.42 8.64
N ILE A 49 20.07 -0.27 8.01
CA ILE A 49 20.21 0.14 6.61
C ILE A 49 19.50 -0.87 5.69
N GLU A 50 19.66 -2.16 5.96
CA GLU A 50 19.02 -3.22 5.17
C GLU A 50 17.50 -3.17 5.29
N TYR A 51 16.94 -3.03 6.49
CA TYR A 51 15.49 -2.94 6.67
C TYR A 51 14.89 -1.68 6.04
N VAL A 52 15.56 -0.55 6.10
CA VAL A 52 15.11 0.67 5.41
C VAL A 52 15.11 0.46 3.88
N ARG A 53 16.10 -0.26 3.34
CA ARG A 53 16.12 -0.62 1.91
C ARG A 53 14.96 -1.56 1.54
N TYR A 54 14.64 -2.54 2.37
CA TYR A 54 13.49 -3.42 2.14
C TYR A 54 12.19 -2.63 2.11
N ALA A 55 11.97 -1.74 3.06
CA ALA A 55 10.82 -0.86 3.08
C ALA A 55 10.76 -0.01 1.78
N TRP A 56 11.87 0.62 1.40
CA TRP A 56 11.94 1.42 0.17
C TRP A 56 11.58 0.62 -1.10
N GLU A 57 12.08 -0.62 -1.22
CA GLU A 57 11.72 -1.48 -2.37
C GLU A 57 10.25 -1.90 -2.33
N SER A 58 9.67 -2.08 -1.14
CA SER A 58 8.24 -2.37 -1.00
C SER A 58 7.37 -1.19 -1.44
N GLU A 59 7.75 0.06 -1.10
CA GLU A 59 7.02 1.26 -1.56
C GLU A 59 7.01 1.38 -3.09
N LYS A 60 8.10 0.99 -3.76
CA LYS A 60 8.12 0.94 -5.23
C LYS A 60 7.09 -0.03 -5.79
N GLN A 61 6.88 -1.18 -5.13
CA GLN A 61 5.83 -2.14 -5.51
C GLN A 61 4.44 -1.58 -5.25
N HIS A 62 4.20 -0.96 -4.08
CA HIS A 62 2.92 -0.33 -3.73
C HIS A 62 2.53 0.72 -4.76
N ARG A 63 3.45 1.60 -5.13
CA ARG A 63 3.24 2.58 -6.20
C ARG A 63 2.78 1.94 -7.51
N GLU A 64 3.41 0.85 -7.94
CA GLU A 64 3.03 0.19 -9.19
C GLU A 64 1.65 -0.50 -9.08
N LEU A 65 1.30 -1.06 -7.92
CA LEU A 65 -0.04 -1.58 -7.65
C LEU A 65 -1.10 -0.48 -7.72
N LEU A 66 -0.87 0.65 -7.04
CA LEU A 66 -1.77 1.80 -7.06
C LEU A 66 -1.96 2.38 -8.47
N LYS A 67 -0.88 2.46 -9.27
CA LYS A 67 -0.97 2.89 -10.67
C LYS A 67 -1.80 1.94 -11.53
N ARG A 68 -1.69 0.63 -11.33
CA ARG A 68 -2.52 -0.36 -12.02
C ARG A 68 -4.00 -0.19 -11.67
N ILE A 69 -4.32 -0.01 -10.39
CA ILE A 69 -5.68 0.28 -9.93
C ILE A 69 -6.16 1.59 -10.56
N GLN A 70 -5.36 2.65 -10.54
CA GLN A 70 -5.71 3.94 -11.13
C GLN A 70 -5.96 3.85 -12.64
N SER A 71 -5.14 3.11 -13.39
CA SER A 71 -5.34 2.93 -14.84
C SER A 71 -6.61 2.15 -15.15
N GLY A 72 -7.01 1.22 -14.28
CA GLY A 72 -8.28 0.50 -14.37
C GLY A 72 -9.51 1.35 -14.01
N THR A 73 -9.34 2.50 -13.33
CA THR A 73 -10.44 3.40 -12.95
C THR A 73 -10.84 4.42 -14.04
N GLY A 74 -10.42 4.20 -15.30
CA GLY A 74 -10.80 5.02 -16.46
C GLY A 74 -12.27 4.86 -16.88
N ILE A 75 -12.55 5.07 -18.18
CA ILE A 75 -13.90 5.02 -18.80
C ILE A 75 -14.66 3.71 -18.53
N PHE A 76 -13.96 2.64 -18.17
CA PHE A 76 -14.50 1.31 -17.89
C PHE A 76 -14.72 1.03 -16.38
N PHE A 77 -14.69 2.05 -15.52
CA PHE A 77 -14.80 1.86 -14.07
C PHE A 77 -16.05 1.07 -13.65
N GLY A 78 -17.20 1.34 -14.28
CA GLY A 78 -18.44 0.61 -14.00
C GLY A 78 -18.42 -0.88 -14.44
N LEU A 79 -17.58 -1.24 -15.42
CA LEU A 79 -17.37 -2.64 -15.82
C LEU A 79 -16.35 -3.35 -14.90
N LEU A 80 -15.38 -2.58 -14.36
CA LEU A 80 -14.36 -3.12 -13.45
C LEU A 80 -14.91 -3.37 -12.06
N THR A 81 -15.81 -2.51 -11.54
CA THR A 81 -16.46 -2.74 -10.24
C THR A 81 -17.24 -4.05 -10.24
N LYS A 82 -18.02 -4.35 -11.31
CA LYS A 82 -18.68 -5.65 -11.45
C LYS A 82 -17.70 -6.82 -11.54
N ARG A 83 -16.49 -6.61 -12.05
CA ARG A 83 -15.45 -7.64 -12.14
C ARG A 83 -14.68 -7.81 -10.84
N ILE A 84 -14.56 -6.73 -10.05
CA ILE A 84 -13.98 -6.75 -8.69
C ILE A 84 -14.95 -7.43 -7.72
N GLU A 85 -16.27 -7.17 -7.82
CA GLU A 85 -17.30 -7.86 -7.04
C GLU A 85 -17.38 -9.37 -7.34
N GLY A 86 -16.97 -9.82 -8.53
CA GLY A 86 -17.00 -11.22 -8.96
C GLY A 86 -15.71 -12.01 -8.72
N ASN A 87 -14.57 -11.36 -8.57
CA ASN A 87 -13.28 -12.00 -8.35
C ASN A 87 -12.33 -11.01 -7.65
N PRO A 88 -12.41 -10.89 -6.32
CA PRO A 88 -11.56 -9.99 -5.57
C PRO A 88 -10.11 -10.38 -5.81
N TYR A 89 -9.27 -9.40 -6.20
CA TYR A 89 -7.83 -9.61 -6.26
C TYR A 89 -7.36 -9.96 -4.85
N GLN A 90 -6.82 -11.16 -4.68
CA GLN A 90 -6.14 -11.53 -3.46
C GLN A 90 -4.80 -10.81 -3.42
N TYR A 91 -4.48 -10.24 -2.28
CA TYR A 91 -3.19 -9.64 -2.01
C TYR A 91 -2.52 -10.37 -0.86
N PHE A 92 -1.23 -10.57 -0.99
CA PHE A 92 -0.40 -11.23 0.01
C PHE A 92 0.74 -10.30 0.41
N VAL A 93 0.92 -10.10 1.71
CA VAL A 93 1.96 -9.22 2.27
C VAL A 93 3.04 -10.06 2.96
N CYS A 94 4.28 -9.79 2.62
CA CYS A 94 5.43 -10.37 3.32
C CYS A 94 5.60 -9.70 4.69
N HIS A 95 5.41 -10.45 5.77
CA HIS A 95 5.53 -9.94 7.14
C HIS A 95 6.96 -9.56 7.55
N ASN A 96 7.95 -9.81 6.69
CA ASN A 96 9.33 -9.41 6.96
C ASN A 96 9.67 -8.01 6.38
N CYS A 97 9.09 -7.63 5.24
CA CYS A 97 9.49 -6.40 4.54
C CYS A 97 8.35 -5.58 3.96
N GLY A 98 7.09 -6.03 4.07
CA GLY A 98 5.94 -5.33 3.50
C GLY A 98 5.70 -5.56 2.01
N SER A 99 6.57 -6.31 1.30
CA SER A 99 6.36 -6.63 -0.13
C SER A 99 4.96 -7.19 -0.36
N THR A 100 4.20 -6.57 -1.26
CA THR A 100 2.80 -6.90 -1.55
C THR A 100 2.66 -7.44 -2.97
N LEU A 101 2.11 -8.64 -3.10
CA LEU A 101 1.95 -9.36 -4.36
C LEU A 101 0.51 -9.87 -4.51
N THR A 102 0.11 -10.20 -5.74
CA THR A 102 -1.19 -10.83 -6.06
C THR A 102 -1.15 -12.36 -6.00
N GLU A 103 0.03 -12.93 -5.79
CA GLU A 103 0.25 -14.36 -5.59
C GLU A 103 1.46 -14.60 -4.69
N ILE A 104 1.47 -15.69 -3.94
CA ILE A 104 2.62 -16.04 -3.11
C ILE A 104 3.76 -16.54 -4.02
N PRO A 105 4.98 -15.98 -3.91
CA PRO A 105 6.10 -16.39 -4.74
C PRO A 105 6.48 -17.85 -4.47
N ALA A 106 6.85 -18.59 -5.50
CA ALA A 106 7.14 -20.03 -5.41
C ALA A 106 8.36 -20.37 -4.52
N SER A 107 9.31 -19.46 -4.36
CA SER A 107 10.55 -19.72 -3.62
C SER A 107 10.80 -18.73 -2.48
N ALA A 108 11.06 -17.48 -2.80
CA ALA A 108 11.48 -16.48 -1.83
C ALA A 108 10.85 -15.11 -2.14
N CYS A 109 10.76 -14.27 -1.12
CA CYS A 109 10.34 -12.88 -1.30
C CYS A 109 11.30 -12.14 -2.25
N PRO A 110 10.81 -11.48 -3.31
CA PRO A 110 11.65 -10.78 -4.27
C PRO A 110 12.35 -9.54 -3.68
N VAL A 111 11.90 -9.06 -2.53
CA VAL A 111 12.48 -7.88 -1.86
C VAL A 111 13.51 -8.29 -0.82
N CYS A 112 13.14 -9.13 0.15
CA CYS A 112 14.02 -9.43 1.29
C CYS A 112 14.65 -10.83 1.24
N GLY A 113 14.37 -11.63 0.22
CA GLY A 113 14.86 -13.01 0.14
C GLY A 113 14.28 -13.98 1.17
N GLY A 114 13.39 -13.52 2.04
CA GLY A 114 12.76 -14.36 3.07
C GLY A 114 11.85 -15.44 2.46
N PRO A 115 11.57 -16.54 3.20
CA PRO A 115 10.79 -17.66 2.68
C PRO A 115 9.35 -17.24 2.35
N SER A 116 8.75 -17.84 1.32
CA SER A 116 7.37 -17.62 0.88
C SER A 116 6.33 -17.80 2.00
N ALA A 117 6.62 -18.64 3.00
CA ALA A 117 5.78 -18.81 4.19
C ALA A 117 5.59 -17.54 5.04
N LYS A 118 6.39 -16.49 4.81
CA LYS A 118 6.21 -15.17 5.44
C LYS A 118 5.09 -14.35 4.82
N TYR A 119 4.57 -14.74 3.66
CA TYR A 119 3.42 -14.08 3.06
C TYR A 119 2.12 -14.48 3.76
N LYS A 120 1.29 -13.48 4.02
CA LYS A 120 -0.06 -13.64 4.55
C LYS A 120 -1.03 -12.97 3.61
N GLU A 121 -2.19 -13.58 3.42
CA GLU A 121 -3.29 -12.98 2.69
C GLU A 121 -3.82 -11.75 3.43
N VAL A 122 -4.10 -10.69 2.69
CA VAL A 122 -4.79 -9.52 3.23
C VAL A 122 -6.29 -9.82 3.19
N THR A 123 -6.86 -10.10 4.35
CA THR A 123 -8.31 -10.18 4.52
C THR A 123 -8.83 -8.80 4.89
N LEU A 124 -9.79 -8.29 4.11
CA LEU A 124 -10.55 -7.11 4.50
C LEU A 124 -11.75 -7.62 5.29
N ASP A 125 -11.66 -7.57 6.61
CA ASP A 125 -12.82 -7.68 7.46
C ASP A 125 -13.60 -6.37 7.28
N PHE A 126 -14.56 -6.37 6.35
CA PHE A 126 -15.57 -5.32 6.34
C PHE A 126 -16.47 -5.62 7.54
N ASP A 127 -16.26 -4.92 8.65
CA ASP A 127 -17.29 -4.83 9.68
C ASP A 127 -18.54 -4.29 8.99
N ASP A 128 -19.62 -5.09 8.96
CA ASP A 128 -20.90 -4.76 8.33
C ASP A 128 -21.61 -3.53 8.98
N ASP A 129 -20.94 -2.83 9.88
CA ASP A 129 -21.44 -1.66 10.62
C ASP A 129 -21.43 -0.34 9.81
N VAL A 130 -21.03 -0.34 8.53
CA VAL A 130 -21.06 0.85 7.66
C VAL A 130 -22.21 0.80 6.64
N ALA A 131 -23.22 -0.02 6.86
CA ALA A 131 -24.43 -0.06 6.05
C ALA A 131 -25.56 0.76 6.70
N ASP A 132 -25.46 2.06 6.76
CA ASP A 132 -26.62 2.97 6.69
C ASP A 132 -26.19 4.44 6.48
N GLY A 133 -25.48 4.69 5.40
CA GLY A 133 -25.21 6.04 4.92
C GLY A 133 -26.47 6.67 4.32
N LYS A 134 -27.46 7.00 5.14
CA LYS A 134 -28.50 7.95 4.76
C LYS A 134 -27.86 9.30 4.56
N ASN A 135 -27.88 9.77 3.31
CA ASN A 135 -27.50 11.11 2.96
C ASN A 135 -28.41 12.11 3.75
N PRO A 136 -27.86 13.04 4.55
CA PRO A 136 -28.66 14.00 5.30
C PRO A 136 -29.39 15.03 4.44
N ASP A 137 -29.20 15.02 3.11
CA ASP A 137 -29.82 15.98 2.19
C ASP A 137 -31.10 15.46 1.50
N ASP A 138 -31.65 14.31 1.90
CA ASP A 138 -32.92 13.76 1.39
C ASP A 138 -34.09 13.99 2.36
N ALA A 139 -34.14 15.16 3.01
CA ALA A 139 -35.30 15.59 3.82
C ALA A 139 -35.77 16.99 3.41
#